data_69344824dd67bf8a07e9e0fdec1ed000
#
_entry.id   69344824dd67bf8a07e9e0fdec1ed000
#
_cell.length_a   1.000
_cell.length_b   1.000
_cell.length_c   1.000
_cell.angle_alpha   90.00
_cell.angle_beta   90.00
_cell.angle_gamma   90.00
#
_symmetry.space_group_name_H-M   'P 1'
#
loop_
_entity.id
_entity.type
_entity.pdbx_description
1 polymer ?
#
loop_
_entity_poly.entity_id
_entity_poly.type
_entity_poly.pdbx_seq_one_letter_code
_entity_poly.pdbx_strand_id
1 'polypeptide(L)'
;LLKNNFYLIIIFLFISSCSSKLYEKFDDPILTENTFIVNDTIVKKNPVKLLIQPSNPTNKFLGYPLGLYIYNLSNENPDERFDSWIKKKPKRYSRLSKIISEKQINQLKKYNNSFNEFIKNLGQEPFKLVDSDVSGNMSRLKQFYNNEGYFDSEVEVDTIVNGNKVNLQYRVRKNNRYLIDSISLKFMSSDIDSLYRITKNLSFVKKDEYFSINKLLFERDRLISLFKNNGIHDFQERSINFNVLIDSTGNNKKIPLILSINNRSEEDVYSIRKINDINIYVESLDELSNIGSYTDSINYNGIKIFSKGNLNYSLRSLTEPIFLKKNKKYNENDKLLTSRYFSNIGAFKYPRILVEEKNDSLNTSIYLLPRDRFSLGFDLDFTHSNIEDFGISFGTNFNIRNIFRGTENLSVNLNNSIGASRDLGDPEDSFFNLLELGGNINLRIPRAILPFKSYNFIKKEMNPQTNIIIGSTFQKNIGLDKQYYSGIYEVNWNPSKYSKINFKLLDFEYV
;
A
#
# COMPACT_ATOMS: atom_id res chain seq x y z
N LEU A 1 -12.80 40.78 -19.88
CA LEU A 1 -12.39 40.23 -18.56
C LEU A 1 -13.21 40.81 -17.38
N LEU A 2 -13.58 42.09 -17.38
CA LEU A 2 -14.35 42.72 -16.29
C LEU A 2 -15.84 42.30 -16.21
N LYS A 3 -16.48 41.96 -17.34
CA LYS A 3 -17.88 41.51 -17.38
C LYS A 3 -18.08 40.11 -16.79
N ASN A 4 -17.12 39.19 -16.98
CA ASN A 4 -17.23 37.83 -16.44
C ASN A 4 -17.02 37.78 -14.91
N ASN A 5 -16.17 38.66 -14.38
CA ASN A 5 -15.96 38.75 -12.91
C ASN A 5 -17.19 39.33 -12.17
N PHE A 6 -18.00 40.18 -12.85
CA PHE A 6 -19.22 40.74 -12.28
C PHE A 6 -20.31 39.69 -12.08
N TYR A 7 -20.43 38.71 -12.99
CA TYR A 7 -21.36 37.58 -12.82
C TYR A 7 -20.91 36.63 -11.71
N LEU A 8 -19.60 36.42 -11.57
CA LEU A 8 -19.02 35.62 -10.46
C LEU A 8 -19.30 36.29 -9.10
N ILE A 9 -19.19 37.60 -9.00
CA ILE A 9 -19.49 38.38 -7.77
C ILE A 9 -21.00 38.32 -7.46
N ILE A 10 -21.87 38.44 -8.45
CA ILE A 10 -23.33 38.32 -8.28
C ILE A 10 -23.71 36.92 -7.82
N ILE A 11 -23.13 35.87 -8.41
CA ILE A 11 -23.35 34.49 -7.97
C ILE A 11 -22.85 34.29 -6.53
N PHE A 12 -21.72 34.90 -6.16
CA PHE A 12 -21.18 34.86 -4.81
C PHE A 12 -22.06 35.57 -3.78
N LEU A 13 -22.67 36.70 -4.14
CA LEU A 13 -23.61 37.43 -3.29
C LEU A 13 -24.94 36.68 -3.11
N PHE A 14 -25.44 35.98 -4.13
CA PHE A 14 -26.63 35.13 -4.00
C PHE A 14 -26.40 33.91 -3.09
N ILE A 15 -25.21 33.37 -3.06
CA ILE A 15 -24.84 32.22 -2.21
C ILE A 15 -24.73 32.68 -0.73
N SER A 16 -24.28 33.90 -0.45
CA SER A 16 -24.11 34.41 0.92
C SER A 16 -25.42 34.71 1.66
N SER A 17 -26.48 35.02 0.94
CA SER A 17 -27.79 35.38 1.55
C SER A 17 -28.62 34.18 2.04
N CYS A 18 -28.27 32.92 1.61
CA CYS A 18 -29.09 31.75 1.91
C CYS A 18 -28.52 30.79 2.99
N SER A 19 -27.40 31.15 3.65
CA SER A 19 -26.75 30.21 4.56
C SER A 19 -27.50 29.87 5.86
N SER A 20 -28.35 30.79 6.37
CA SER A 20 -29.15 30.50 7.56
C SER A 20 -30.32 29.57 7.28
N LYS A 21 -31.03 29.77 6.18
CA LYS A 21 -32.18 28.93 5.78
C LYS A 21 -31.80 27.50 5.36
N LEU A 22 -30.49 27.24 5.08
CA LEU A 22 -30.02 25.93 4.68
C LEU A 22 -30.19 24.88 5.78
N TYR A 23 -29.93 25.26 7.02
CA TYR A 23 -29.99 24.37 8.19
C TYR A 23 -31.39 24.25 8.77
N GLU A 24 -32.27 25.23 8.52
CA GLU A 24 -33.68 25.22 9.00
C GLU A 24 -34.52 24.13 8.30
N LYS A 25 -34.05 23.59 7.19
CA LYS A 25 -34.75 22.53 6.45
C LYS A 25 -34.65 21.14 7.09
N PHE A 26 -33.75 20.98 8.05
CA PHE A 26 -33.55 19.70 8.72
C PHE A 26 -34.29 19.71 10.06
N ASP A 27 -35.01 18.65 10.35
CA ASP A 27 -35.77 18.51 11.59
C ASP A 27 -34.87 18.34 12.81
N ASP A 28 -33.70 17.68 12.63
CA ASP A 28 -32.73 17.44 13.69
C ASP A 28 -31.54 18.41 13.63
N PRO A 29 -30.94 18.73 14.78
CA PRO A 29 -29.72 19.54 14.84
C PRO A 29 -28.55 18.86 14.12
N ILE A 30 -27.83 19.62 13.28
CA ILE A 30 -26.74 19.14 12.44
C ILE A 30 -25.41 19.53 13.04
N LEU A 31 -24.50 18.56 13.15
CA LEU A 31 -23.13 18.79 13.56
C LEU A 31 -22.38 19.54 12.44
N THR A 32 -21.92 20.75 12.71
CA THR A 32 -21.27 21.62 11.73
C THR A 32 -19.78 21.75 11.93
N GLU A 33 -19.30 21.62 13.15
CA GLU A 33 -17.88 21.80 13.45
C GLU A 33 -17.47 21.07 14.73
N ASN A 34 -16.25 20.51 14.72
CA ASN A 34 -15.57 20.01 15.90
C ASN A 34 -14.37 20.90 16.20
N THR A 35 -14.34 21.55 17.36
CA THR A 35 -13.25 22.40 17.82
C THR A 35 -12.49 21.69 18.94
N PHE A 36 -11.16 21.84 18.94
CA PHE A 36 -10.26 21.24 19.92
C PHE A 36 -9.58 22.32 20.74
N ILE A 37 -9.69 22.21 22.05
CA ILE A 37 -9.06 23.08 23.02
C ILE A 37 -8.19 22.19 23.89
N VAL A 38 -6.88 22.41 23.87
CA VAL A 38 -5.92 21.64 24.67
C VAL A 38 -5.19 22.61 25.58
N ASN A 39 -5.32 22.43 26.90
CA ASN A 39 -4.79 23.35 27.88
C ASN A 39 -5.10 24.81 27.51
N ASP A 40 -6.39 25.11 27.31
CA ASP A 40 -6.97 26.43 26.96
C ASP A 40 -6.48 27.03 25.62
N THR A 41 -5.79 26.24 24.80
CA THR A 41 -5.33 26.68 23.48
C THR A 41 -6.09 25.96 22.37
N ILE A 42 -6.64 26.73 21.41
CA ILE A 42 -7.33 26.13 20.23
C ILE A 42 -6.28 25.52 19.31
N VAL A 43 -6.44 24.22 19.03
CA VAL A 43 -5.55 23.45 18.15
C VAL A 43 -6.15 23.33 16.77
N LYS A 44 -5.59 24.02 15.77
CA LYS A 44 -6.07 24.01 14.37
C LYS A 44 -5.50 22.87 13.52
N LYS A 45 -4.28 22.43 13.81
CA LYS A 45 -3.58 21.36 13.06
C LYS A 45 -2.98 20.36 14.06
N ASN A 46 -3.59 19.18 14.19
CA ASN A 46 -3.03 18.13 15.07
C ASN A 46 -3.50 16.76 14.56
N PRO A 47 -2.67 15.69 14.65
CA PRO A 47 -3.08 14.32 14.41
C PRO A 47 -4.32 13.92 15.24
N VAL A 48 -4.55 14.57 16.38
CA VAL A 48 -5.75 14.39 17.23
C VAL A 48 -7.06 14.66 16.48
N LYS A 49 -7.08 15.59 15.52
CA LYS A 49 -8.27 15.86 14.70
C LYS A 49 -8.70 14.65 13.86
N LEU A 50 -7.76 13.78 13.50
CA LEU A 50 -8.03 12.56 12.73
C LEU A 50 -8.65 11.44 13.57
N LEU A 51 -8.53 11.51 14.91
CA LEU A 51 -9.09 10.52 15.84
C LEU A 51 -10.60 10.69 16.03
N ILE A 52 -11.15 11.84 15.64
CA ILE A 52 -12.54 12.16 15.85
C ILE A 52 -13.36 11.85 14.60
N GLN A 53 -14.51 11.23 14.83
CA GLN A 53 -15.47 10.92 13.78
C GLN A 53 -16.80 11.63 14.05
N PRO A 54 -17.29 12.37 13.06
CA PRO A 54 -16.62 12.74 11.81
C PRO A 54 -15.53 13.80 12.02
N SER A 55 -14.38 13.67 11.35
CA SER A 55 -13.27 14.63 11.48
C SER A 55 -13.62 16.01 10.93
N ASN A 56 -14.41 16.06 9.87
CA ASN A 56 -14.97 17.26 9.26
C ASN A 56 -16.47 17.03 9.01
N PRO A 57 -17.34 17.35 9.97
CA PRO A 57 -18.77 17.10 9.85
C PRO A 57 -19.43 17.91 8.71
N THR A 58 -18.90 19.08 8.41
CA THR A 58 -19.34 19.88 7.26
C THR A 58 -18.14 20.43 6.51
N ASN A 59 -17.96 20.01 5.26
CA ASN A 59 -16.90 20.52 4.39
C ASN A 59 -17.25 21.92 3.91
N LYS A 60 -16.39 22.90 4.22
CA LYS A 60 -16.57 24.29 3.81
C LYS A 60 -15.58 24.62 2.69
N PHE A 61 -16.08 25.07 1.54
CA PHE A 61 -15.28 25.64 0.48
C PHE A 61 -15.38 27.18 0.57
N LEU A 62 -14.25 27.87 0.74
CA LEU A 62 -14.19 29.31 1.00
C LEU A 62 -15.14 29.79 2.13
N GLY A 63 -15.32 28.95 3.17
CA GLY A 63 -16.22 29.23 4.29
C GLY A 63 -17.67 28.79 4.10
N TYR A 64 -18.09 28.37 2.90
CA TYR A 64 -19.45 27.98 2.57
C TYR A 64 -19.60 26.43 2.50
N PRO A 65 -20.69 25.86 3.06
CA PRO A 65 -20.96 24.43 3.06
C PRO A 65 -21.55 23.96 1.73
N LEU A 66 -20.77 24.04 0.64
CA LEU A 66 -21.25 23.73 -0.72
C LEU A 66 -21.77 22.30 -0.85
N GLY A 67 -21.12 21.33 -0.19
CA GLY A 67 -21.57 19.93 -0.22
C GLY A 67 -22.97 19.76 0.36
N LEU A 68 -23.25 20.38 1.49
CA LEU A 68 -24.57 20.38 2.13
C LEU A 68 -25.61 21.11 1.27
N TYR A 69 -25.21 22.21 0.61
CA TYR A 69 -26.08 22.92 -0.31
C TYR A 69 -26.49 22.05 -1.52
N ILE A 70 -25.53 21.35 -2.12
CA ILE A 70 -25.79 20.43 -3.23
C ILE A 70 -26.72 19.28 -2.76
N TYR A 71 -26.45 18.70 -1.59
CA TYR A 71 -27.29 17.65 -1.02
C TYR A 71 -28.74 18.13 -0.87
N ASN A 72 -28.95 19.35 -0.40
CA ASN A 72 -30.27 19.97 -0.22
C ASN A 72 -31.04 20.29 -1.51
N LEU A 73 -30.34 20.25 -2.67
CA LEU A 73 -31.01 20.31 -3.98
C LEU A 73 -31.65 18.99 -4.35
N SER A 74 -31.21 17.89 -3.76
CA SER A 74 -31.86 16.58 -3.91
C SER A 74 -33.19 16.56 -3.16
N ASN A 75 -34.04 15.61 -3.50
CA ASN A 75 -35.33 15.39 -2.89
C ASN A 75 -35.35 14.03 -2.20
N GLU A 76 -35.95 13.95 -1.02
CA GLU A 76 -36.07 12.69 -0.28
C GLU A 76 -37.01 11.71 -1.00
N ASN A 77 -38.12 12.20 -1.57
CA ASN A 77 -39.11 11.41 -2.27
C ASN A 77 -39.24 11.86 -3.75
N PRO A 78 -38.25 11.57 -4.62
CA PRO A 78 -38.25 12.01 -6.00
C PRO A 78 -39.40 11.39 -6.81
N ASP A 79 -39.86 10.16 -6.46
CA ASP A 79 -40.99 9.50 -7.08
C ASP A 79 -42.31 10.24 -6.88
N GLU A 80 -42.61 10.59 -5.64
CA GLU A 80 -43.83 11.31 -5.28
C GLU A 80 -43.86 12.72 -5.89
N ARG A 81 -42.70 13.35 -5.93
CA ARG A 81 -42.55 14.67 -6.55
C ARG A 81 -42.79 14.61 -8.05
N PHE A 82 -42.27 13.59 -8.73
CA PHE A 82 -42.49 13.39 -10.13
C PHE A 82 -43.96 13.12 -10.44
N ASP A 83 -44.59 12.23 -9.67
CA ASP A 83 -46.00 11.89 -9.81
C ASP A 83 -46.91 13.10 -9.51
N SER A 84 -46.60 13.86 -8.46
CA SER A 84 -47.34 15.09 -8.14
C SER A 84 -47.15 16.18 -9.21
N TRP A 85 -45.96 16.30 -9.80
CA TRP A 85 -45.68 17.21 -10.90
C TRP A 85 -46.50 16.86 -12.14
N ILE A 86 -46.64 15.57 -12.46
CA ILE A 86 -47.49 15.13 -13.56
C ILE A 86 -48.97 15.44 -13.28
N LYS A 87 -49.44 15.16 -12.07
CA LYS A 87 -50.85 15.31 -11.65
C LYS A 87 -51.26 16.75 -11.42
N LYS A 88 -50.36 17.65 -11.08
CA LYS A 88 -50.63 19.06 -10.73
C LYS A 88 -51.38 19.85 -11.81
N LYS A 89 -51.28 19.48 -13.10
CA LYS A 89 -52.04 20.07 -14.20
C LYS A 89 -52.82 18.97 -14.92
N PRO A 90 -54.16 18.99 -14.94
CA PRO A 90 -55.03 17.91 -15.50
C PRO A 90 -54.66 17.52 -16.93
N LYS A 91 -54.25 18.50 -17.75
CA LYS A 91 -53.89 18.32 -19.18
C LYS A 91 -52.45 17.89 -19.39
N ARG A 92 -51.59 17.80 -18.35
CA ARG A 92 -50.14 17.51 -18.51
C ARG A 92 -49.91 16.04 -18.88
N TYR A 93 -50.51 15.12 -18.15
CA TYR A 93 -50.42 13.69 -18.41
C TYR A 93 -51.00 13.38 -19.81
N SER A 94 -52.19 13.90 -20.13
CA SER A 94 -52.82 13.72 -21.45
C SER A 94 -52.01 14.30 -22.62
N ARG A 95 -51.25 15.37 -22.39
CA ARG A 95 -50.34 15.90 -23.43
C ARG A 95 -49.09 15.05 -23.57
N LEU A 96 -48.50 14.60 -22.47
CA LEU A 96 -47.33 13.72 -22.49
C LEU A 96 -47.67 12.35 -23.11
N SER A 97 -48.77 11.75 -22.74
CA SER A 97 -49.20 10.44 -23.29
C SER A 97 -49.58 10.46 -24.77
N LYS A 98 -49.80 11.65 -25.37
CA LYS A 98 -49.97 11.82 -26.83
C LYS A 98 -48.64 11.86 -27.58
N ILE A 99 -47.54 12.22 -26.90
CA ILE A 99 -46.22 12.44 -27.51
C ILE A 99 -45.31 11.24 -27.25
N ILE A 100 -45.37 10.67 -26.04
CA ILE A 100 -44.53 9.56 -25.61
C ILE A 100 -45.36 8.46 -24.96
N SER A 101 -44.90 7.20 -25.11
CA SER A 101 -45.57 6.04 -24.53
C SER A 101 -45.47 6.01 -23.01
N GLU A 102 -46.38 5.29 -22.35
CA GLU A 102 -46.35 5.10 -20.89
C GLU A 102 -45.03 4.49 -20.42
N LYS A 103 -44.43 3.57 -21.17
CA LYS A 103 -43.11 3.02 -20.91
C LYS A 103 -42.02 4.09 -20.91
N GLN A 104 -42.10 5.09 -21.77
CA GLN A 104 -41.17 6.20 -21.85
C GLN A 104 -41.38 7.20 -20.70
N ILE A 105 -42.62 7.41 -20.24
CA ILE A 105 -42.91 8.21 -19.04
C ILE A 105 -42.28 7.56 -17.81
N ASN A 106 -42.38 6.23 -17.68
CA ASN A 106 -41.73 5.49 -16.59
C ASN A 106 -40.19 5.53 -16.68
N GLN A 107 -39.62 5.57 -17.90
CA GLN A 107 -38.17 5.78 -18.06
C GLN A 107 -37.77 7.20 -17.63
N LEU A 108 -38.54 8.23 -17.97
CA LEU A 108 -38.28 9.60 -17.51
C LEU A 108 -38.31 9.70 -15.98
N LYS A 109 -39.24 8.97 -15.33
CA LYS A 109 -39.25 8.88 -13.86
C LYS A 109 -37.97 8.25 -13.32
N LYS A 110 -37.49 7.17 -13.93
CA LYS A 110 -36.22 6.54 -13.55
C LYS A 110 -35.02 7.47 -13.77
N TYR A 111 -34.97 8.21 -14.88
CA TYR A 111 -33.91 9.21 -15.12
C TYR A 111 -33.96 10.34 -14.09
N ASN A 112 -35.17 10.82 -13.72
CA ASN A 112 -35.31 11.83 -12.66
C ASN A 112 -34.77 11.31 -11.33
N ASN A 113 -35.02 10.05 -10.99
CA ASN A 113 -34.49 9.44 -9.76
C ASN A 113 -32.99 9.28 -9.80
N SER A 114 -32.44 8.76 -10.92
CA SER A 114 -30.99 8.64 -11.09
C SER A 114 -30.29 9.99 -11.03
N PHE A 115 -30.89 11.03 -11.60
CA PHE A 115 -30.35 12.39 -11.49
C PHE A 115 -30.42 12.94 -10.07
N ASN A 116 -31.51 12.65 -9.36
CA ASN A 116 -31.65 13.02 -7.95
C ASN A 116 -30.62 12.30 -7.06
N GLU A 117 -30.38 11.01 -7.28
CA GLU A 117 -29.31 10.25 -6.61
C GLU A 117 -27.94 10.78 -6.95
N PHE A 118 -27.71 11.15 -8.20
CA PHE A 118 -26.44 11.79 -8.62
C PHE A 118 -26.19 13.08 -7.84
N ILE A 119 -27.19 13.96 -7.72
CA ILE A 119 -27.08 15.20 -6.93
C ILE A 119 -26.85 14.87 -5.46
N LYS A 120 -27.57 13.90 -4.90
CA LYS A 120 -27.42 13.46 -3.51
C LYS A 120 -25.98 12.96 -3.23
N ASN A 121 -25.43 12.13 -4.13
CA ASN A 121 -24.09 11.58 -4.01
C ASN A 121 -22.97 12.61 -4.28
N LEU A 122 -23.24 13.62 -5.10
CA LEU A 122 -22.32 14.76 -5.32
C LEU A 122 -22.29 15.70 -4.10
N GLY A 123 -23.38 15.77 -3.36
CA GLY A 123 -23.50 16.54 -2.14
C GLY A 123 -22.85 15.86 -0.93
N GLN A 124 -22.92 16.52 0.21
CA GLN A 124 -22.52 15.99 1.51
C GLN A 124 -23.77 15.81 2.37
N GLU A 125 -24.02 14.58 2.82
CA GLU A 125 -25.08 14.27 3.77
C GLU A 125 -24.81 14.98 5.11
N PRO A 126 -25.85 15.60 5.74
CA PRO A 126 -25.70 16.25 7.03
C PRO A 126 -25.42 15.22 8.13
N PHE A 127 -24.42 15.49 8.95
CA PHE A 127 -24.14 14.66 10.12
C PHE A 127 -25.05 15.06 11.27
N LYS A 128 -25.87 14.10 11.71
CA LYS A 128 -26.69 14.24 12.92
C LYS A 128 -25.82 14.05 14.16
N LEU A 129 -26.14 14.73 15.23
CA LEU A 129 -25.48 14.52 16.50
C LEU A 129 -25.95 13.20 17.11
N VAL A 130 -25.00 12.29 17.41
CA VAL A 130 -25.25 11.02 18.07
C VAL A 130 -24.39 10.93 19.32
N ASP A 131 -25.00 10.74 20.47
CA ASP A 131 -24.31 10.73 21.78
C ASP A 131 -23.24 9.63 21.87
N SER A 132 -23.46 8.47 21.22
CA SER A 132 -22.47 7.40 21.16
C SER A 132 -21.19 7.83 20.44
N ASP A 133 -21.28 8.68 19.43
CA ASP A 133 -20.12 9.20 18.70
C ASP A 133 -19.34 10.18 19.55
N VAL A 134 -20.03 11.01 20.31
CA VAL A 134 -19.40 11.98 21.24
C VAL A 134 -18.63 11.23 22.31
N SER A 135 -19.25 10.25 22.99
CA SER A 135 -18.60 9.43 24.03
C SER A 135 -17.44 8.61 23.47
N GLY A 136 -17.59 8.06 22.26
CA GLY A 136 -16.53 7.37 21.53
C GLY A 136 -15.35 8.27 21.21
N ASN A 137 -15.61 9.52 20.82
CA ASN A 137 -14.57 10.53 20.55
C ASN A 137 -13.82 10.91 21.83
N MET A 138 -14.53 11.14 22.94
CA MET A 138 -13.92 11.43 24.24
C MET A 138 -13.00 10.29 24.67
N SER A 139 -13.44 9.04 24.54
CA SER A 139 -12.65 7.85 24.87
C SER A 139 -11.38 7.76 24.01
N ARG A 140 -11.48 7.98 22.70
CA ARG A 140 -10.33 7.99 21.78
C ARG A 140 -9.32 9.09 22.13
N LEU A 141 -9.80 10.28 22.49
CA LEU A 141 -8.94 11.39 22.93
C LEU A 141 -8.21 11.04 24.23
N LYS A 142 -8.94 10.53 25.23
CA LYS A 142 -8.35 10.09 26.50
C LYS A 142 -7.30 9.02 26.28
N GLN A 143 -7.60 8.02 25.46
CA GLN A 143 -6.65 6.95 25.13
C GLN A 143 -5.40 7.49 24.43
N PHE A 144 -5.54 8.44 23.50
CA PHE A 144 -4.42 9.07 22.82
C PHE A 144 -3.46 9.75 23.81
N TYR A 145 -4.00 10.52 24.75
CA TYR A 145 -3.16 11.18 25.76
C TYR A 145 -2.58 10.20 26.78
N ASN A 146 -3.32 9.16 27.17
CA ASN A 146 -2.80 8.08 28.00
C ASN A 146 -1.62 7.38 27.31
N ASN A 147 -1.71 7.13 26.01
CA ASN A 147 -0.64 6.52 25.22
C ASN A 147 0.63 7.38 25.17
N GLU A 148 0.50 8.69 25.34
CA GLU A 148 1.60 9.65 25.44
C GLU A 148 2.07 9.92 26.88
N GLY A 149 1.51 9.19 27.87
CA GLY A 149 1.91 9.28 29.28
C GLY A 149 1.15 10.31 30.11
N TYR A 150 0.05 10.84 29.62
CA TYR A 150 -0.82 11.74 30.37
C TYR A 150 -2.00 10.97 30.97
N PHE A 151 -1.75 10.14 31.97
CA PHE A 151 -2.75 9.23 32.53
C PHE A 151 -3.88 9.94 33.30
N ASP A 152 -3.58 11.11 33.85
CA ASP A 152 -4.56 11.95 34.55
C ASP A 152 -5.28 12.91 33.58
N SER A 153 -5.20 12.69 32.26
CA SER A 153 -5.85 13.59 31.33
C SER A 153 -7.37 13.56 31.46
N GLU A 154 -7.98 14.72 31.42
CA GLU A 154 -9.42 14.89 31.45
C GLU A 154 -9.90 15.36 30.09
N VAL A 155 -11.01 14.80 29.63
CA VAL A 155 -11.65 15.19 28.37
C VAL A 155 -13.08 15.53 28.65
N GLU A 156 -13.46 16.77 28.35
CA GLU A 156 -14.83 17.30 28.46
C GLU A 156 -15.31 17.70 27.08
N VAL A 157 -16.60 17.73 26.87
CA VAL A 157 -17.21 18.22 25.65
C VAL A 157 -18.32 19.22 25.95
N ASP A 158 -18.21 20.40 25.36
CA ASP A 158 -19.28 21.40 25.38
C ASP A 158 -20.02 21.36 24.04
N THR A 159 -21.34 21.36 24.12
CA THR A 159 -22.22 21.41 22.97
C THR A 159 -22.78 22.83 22.81
N ILE A 160 -22.40 23.50 21.73
CA ILE A 160 -22.89 24.83 21.41
C ILE A 160 -23.95 24.70 20.31
N VAL A 161 -25.21 25.00 20.70
CA VAL A 161 -26.35 24.93 19.79
C VAL A 161 -26.71 26.33 19.36
N ASN A 162 -26.82 26.56 18.04
CA ASN A 162 -27.25 27.82 17.46
C ASN A 162 -28.29 27.56 16.34
N GLY A 163 -29.58 27.58 16.70
CA GLY A 163 -30.66 27.05 15.87
C GLY A 163 -30.45 25.55 15.60
N ASN A 164 -30.48 25.16 14.32
CA ASN A 164 -30.25 23.74 13.92
C ASN A 164 -28.76 23.42 13.68
N LYS A 165 -27.83 24.30 14.08
CA LYS A 165 -26.40 24.06 14.01
C LYS A 165 -25.85 23.66 15.37
N VAL A 166 -25.08 22.58 15.39
CA VAL A 166 -24.36 22.11 16.58
C VAL A 166 -22.88 22.15 16.33
N ASN A 167 -22.14 22.77 17.25
CA ASN A 167 -20.68 22.74 17.28
C ASN A 167 -20.25 22.05 18.58
N LEU A 168 -19.38 21.06 18.47
CA LEU A 168 -18.79 20.40 19.61
C LEU A 168 -17.41 21.01 19.90
N GLN A 169 -17.17 21.34 21.18
CA GLN A 169 -15.89 21.77 21.67
C GLN A 169 -15.32 20.70 22.61
N TYR A 170 -14.33 19.95 22.15
CA TYR A 170 -13.61 18.99 22.97
C TYR A 170 -12.51 19.72 23.73
N ARG A 171 -12.63 19.77 25.05
CA ARG A 171 -11.64 20.37 25.95
C ARG A 171 -10.81 19.27 26.58
N VAL A 172 -9.51 19.34 26.41
CA VAL A 172 -8.56 18.39 26.97
C VAL A 172 -7.63 19.11 27.95
N ARG A 173 -7.67 18.71 29.21
CA ARG A 173 -6.68 19.05 30.22
C ARG A 173 -5.68 17.91 30.33
N LYS A 174 -4.45 18.13 29.87
CA LYS A 174 -3.44 17.06 29.82
C LYS A 174 -2.95 16.65 31.19
N ASN A 175 -2.90 17.60 32.15
CA ASN A 175 -2.24 17.44 33.45
C ASN A 175 -0.75 17.06 33.31
N ASN A 176 -0.17 16.39 34.28
CA ASN A 176 1.24 16.04 34.29
C ASN A 176 1.55 14.82 33.44
N ARG A 177 2.69 14.85 32.76
CA ARG A 177 3.19 13.69 32.01
C ARG A 177 4.04 12.83 32.92
N TYR A 178 3.83 11.52 32.87
CA TYR A 178 4.52 10.54 33.71
C TYR A 178 5.90 10.16 33.17
N LEU A 179 6.88 10.01 34.06
CA LEU A 179 8.25 9.58 33.76
C LEU A 179 8.46 8.12 34.15
N ILE A 180 9.27 7.41 33.37
CA ILE A 180 9.71 6.06 33.70
C ILE A 180 10.77 6.16 34.81
N ASP A 181 10.43 5.69 36.01
CA ASP A 181 11.32 5.75 37.18
C ASP A 181 12.36 4.63 37.19
N SER A 182 11.89 3.42 36.87
CA SER A 182 12.75 2.24 36.92
C SER A 182 12.33 1.23 35.86
N ILE A 183 13.29 0.42 35.41
CA ILE A 183 13.04 -0.66 34.45
C ILE A 183 13.55 -1.95 35.05
N SER A 184 12.61 -2.84 35.39
CA SER A 184 12.91 -4.18 35.89
C SER A 184 12.79 -5.20 34.75
N LEU A 185 13.74 -6.13 34.71
CA LEU A 185 13.83 -7.15 33.68
C LEU A 185 13.44 -8.51 34.27
N LYS A 186 12.55 -9.25 33.60
CA LYS A 186 12.17 -10.62 33.98
C LYS A 186 12.26 -11.51 32.74
N PHE A 187 13.42 -12.14 32.53
CA PHE A 187 13.67 -13.03 31.41
C PHE A 187 13.81 -14.47 31.89
N MET A 188 13.12 -15.39 31.21
CA MET A 188 13.20 -16.83 31.54
C MET A 188 14.32 -17.54 30.83
N SER A 189 14.86 -16.97 29.73
CA SER A 189 15.98 -17.53 28.97
C SER A 189 17.27 -16.75 29.21
N SER A 190 18.35 -17.47 29.45
CA SER A 190 19.72 -16.89 29.62
C SER A 190 20.22 -16.29 28.30
N ASP A 191 19.86 -16.88 27.15
CA ASP A 191 20.24 -16.38 25.83
C ASP A 191 19.55 -15.05 25.52
N ILE A 192 18.27 -14.92 25.88
CA ILE A 192 17.50 -13.67 25.79
C ILE A 192 18.16 -12.59 26.66
N ASP A 193 18.47 -12.90 27.92
CA ASP A 193 19.12 -11.96 28.87
C ASP A 193 20.47 -11.48 28.32
N SER A 194 21.29 -12.41 27.84
CA SER A 194 22.60 -12.09 27.28
C SER A 194 22.50 -11.16 26.05
N LEU A 195 21.62 -11.46 25.09
CA LEU A 195 21.41 -10.65 23.89
C LEU A 195 20.87 -9.25 24.23
N TYR A 196 19.93 -9.17 25.17
CA TYR A 196 19.40 -7.89 25.63
C TYR A 196 20.47 -7.01 26.26
N ARG A 197 21.28 -7.55 27.22
CA ARG A 197 22.32 -6.79 27.95
C ARG A 197 23.37 -6.20 27.02
N ILE A 198 23.80 -6.93 25.99
CA ILE A 198 24.77 -6.43 24.99
C ILE A 198 24.22 -5.23 24.21
N THR A 199 22.92 -5.18 24.00
CA THR A 199 22.26 -4.13 23.18
C THR A 199 21.39 -3.17 23.99
N LYS A 200 21.49 -3.18 25.31
CA LYS A 200 20.68 -2.35 26.24
C LYS A 200 20.78 -0.85 25.93
N ASN A 201 21.94 -0.39 25.50
CA ASN A 201 22.19 1.01 25.15
C ASN A 201 21.36 1.47 23.92
N LEU A 202 20.90 0.53 23.07
CA LEU A 202 20.07 0.78 21.90
C LEU A 202 18.57 0.76 22.21
N SER A 203 18.18 0.54 23.46
CA SER A 203 16.77 0.51 23.87
C SER A 203 16.09 1.86 23.65
N PHE A 204 14.88 1.82 23.09
CA PHE A 204 14.00 2.99 22.96
C PHE A 204 13.35 3.40 24.27
N VAL A 205 13.42 2.54 25.31
CA VAL A 205 12.84 2.76 26.61
C VAL A 205 13.95 2.98 27.63
N LYS A 206 13.99 4.17 28.23
CA LYS A 206 15.04 4.55 29.17
C LYS A 206 14.44 5.10 30.44
N LYS A 207 15.18 4.91 31.55
CA LYS A 207 14.88 5.55 32.80
C LYS A 207 14.93 7.08 32.68
N ASP A 208 14.12 7.79 33.46
CA ASP A 208 13.99 9.25 33.49
C ASP A 208 13.53 9.90 32.18
N GLU A 209 12.97 9.09 31.25
CA GLU A 209 12.28 9.57 30.06
C GLU A 209 10.77 9.50 30.25
N TYR A 210 10.05 10.36 29.51
CA TYR A 210 8.60 10.33 29.49
C TYR A 210 8.05 9.05 28.88
N PHE A 211 7.03 8.52 29.53
CA PHE A 211 6.31 7.35 29.02
C PHE A 211 5.67 7.65 27.65
N SER A 212 5.75 6.69 26.75
CA SER A 212 5.01 6.68 25.50
C SER A 212 4.84 5.24 25.03
N ILE A 213 3.64 4.87 24.67
CA ILE A 213 3.34 3.54 24.07
C ILE A 213 4.13 3.35 22.79
N ASN A 214 4.30 4.37 21.97
CA ASN A 214 5.08 4.26 20.73
C ASN A 214 6.53 3.82 21.01
N LYS A 215 7.15 4.30 22.07
CA LYS A 215 8.50 3.84 22.48
C LYS A 215 8.50 2.36 22.86
N LEU A 216 7.46 1.88 23.55
CA LEU A 216 7.31 0.46 23.88
C LEU A 216 7.12 -0.40 22.63
N LEU A 217 6.35 0.07 21.65
CA LEU A 217 6.17 -0.63 20.37
C LEU A 217 7.49 -0.69 19.59
N PHE A 218 8.23 0.41 19.47
CA PHE A 218 9.55 0.41 18.83
C PHE A 218 10.54 -0.51 19.55
N GLU A 219 10.50 -0.54 20.89
CA GLU A 219 11.33 -1.47 21.66
C GLU A 219 10.94 -2.93 21.42
N ARG A 220 9.65 -3.22 21.33
CA ARG A 220 9.15 -4.55 20.95
C ARG A 220 9.67 -5.00 19.61
N ASP A 221 9.53 -4.15 18.57
CA ASP A 221 10.02 -4.44 17.23
C ASP A 221 11.54 -4.64 17.19
N ARG A 222 12.28 -3.82 17.95
CA ARG A 222 13.72 -3.96 18.10
C ARG A 222 14.09 -5.31 18.72
N LEU A 223 13.40 -5.71 19.78
CA LEU A 223 13.66 -6.98 20.47
C LEU A 223 13.32 -8.19 19.60
N ILE A 224 12.20 -8.18 18.89
CA ILE A 224 11.84 -9.22 17.92
C ILE A 224 12.94 -9.37 16.87
N SER A 225 13.37 -8.25 16.28
CA SER A 225 14.44 -8.24 15.29
C SER A 225 15.76 -8.72 15.88
N LEU A 226 16.10 -8.28 17.09
CA LEU A 226 17.31 -8.69 17.80
C LEU A 226 17.37 -10.21 17.98
N PHE A 227 16.32 -10.80 18.53
CA PHE A 227 16.32 -12.22 18.86
C PHE A 227 16.28 -13.10 17.61
N LYS A 228 15.40 -12.79 16.65
CA LYS A 228 15.30 -13.56 15.40
C LYS A 228 16.55 -13.45 14.53
N ASN A 229 17.28 -12.35 14.57
CA ASN A 229 18.52 -12.19 13.82
C ASN A 229 19.76 -12.74 14.54
N ASN A 230 19.62 -13.19 15.78
CA ASN A 230 20.72 -13.76 16.57
C ASN A 230 20.50 -15.20 17.02
N GLY A 231 19.71 -15.95 16.27
CA GLY A 231 19.60 -17.41 16.42
C GLY A 231 18.30 -17.91 17.03
N ILE A 232 17.42 -17.06 17.52
CA ILE A 232 16.14 -17.47 18.11
C ILE A 232 15.05 -17.41 17.00
N HIS A 233 14.99 -18.45 16.16
CA HIS A 233 14.18 -18.48 14.93
C HIS A 233 12.67 -18.41 15.17
N ASP A 234 12.22 -18.97 16.28
CA ASP A 234 10.82 -19.19 16.64
C ASP A 234 10.28 -18.16 17.64
N PHE A 235 11.04 -17.09 17.89
CA PHE A 235 10.66 -16.04 18.84
C PHE A 235 9.32 -15.41 18.47
N GLN A 236 8.43 -15.30 19.47
CA GLN A 236 7.06 -14.80 19.28
C GLN A 236 6.87 -13.42 19.93
N GLU A 237 6.23 -12.51 19.22
CA GLU A 237 5.90 -11.18 19.71
C GLU A 237 5.13 -11.19 21.03
N ARG A 238 4.17 -12.11 21.17
CA ARG A 238 3.35 -12.27 22.38
C ARG A 238 4.13 -12.63 23.65
N SER A 239 5.39 -13.07 23.50
CA SER A 239 6.26 -13.36 24.64
C SER A 239 6.78 -12.11 25.33
N ILE A 240 6.74 -10.94 24.67
CA ILE A 240 7.18 -9.65 25.20
C ILE A 240 6.01 -8.96 25.91
N ASN A 241 6.15 -8.70 27.19
CA ASN A 241 5.15 -7.99 27.98
C ASN A 241 5.79 -6.78 28.67
N PHE A 242 5.12 -5.63 28.56
CA PHE A 242 5.43 -4.41 29.29
C PHE A 242 4.35 -4.18 30.35
N ASN A 243 4.68 -4.38 31.60
CA ASN A 243 3.77 -4.12 32.71
C ASN A 243 4.12 -2.77 33.34
N VAL A 244 3.14 -1.89 33.43
CA VAL A 244 3.28 -0.53 33.95
C VAL A 244 2.41 -0.41 35.20
N LEU A 245 3.01 0.04 36.30
CA LEU A 245 2.28 0.26 37.55
C LEU A 245 2.01 1.76 37.69
N ILE A 246 0.76 2.16 37.51
CA ILE A 246 0.34 3.56 37.63
C ILE A 246 -0.18 3.78 39.01
N ASP A 247 0.35 4.83 39.69
CA ASP A 247 -0.15 5.25 41.02
C ASP A 247 -1.52 5.89 40.85
N SER A 248 -2.56 5.17 41.30
CA SER A 248 -3.95 5.61 41.25
C SER A 248 -4.26 6.79 42.20
N THR A 249 -3.38 7.06 43.18
CA THR A 249 -3.53 8.20 44.09
C THR A 249 -3.16 9.53 43.44
N GLY A 250 -2.46 9.47 42.30
CA GLY A 250 -2.06 10.64 41.51
C GLY A 250 -0.92 11.47 42.11
N ASN A 251 -0.37 11.06 43.23
CA ASN A 251 0.70 11.78 43.95
C ASN A 251 2.08 11.55 43.33
N ASN A 252 2.31 10.35 42.77
CA ASN A 252 3.57 10.00 42.14
C ASN A 252 3.45 9.96 40.63
N LYS A 253 4.11 10.89 39.94
CA LYS A 253 4.15 10.96 38.46
C LYS A 253 5.28 10.13 37.86
N LYS A 254 5.74 9.11 38.61
CA LYS A 254 6.79 8.17 38.22
C LYS A 254 6.22 6.77 38.06
N ILE A 255 6.66 6.08 37.02
CA ILE A 255 6.13 4.78 36.64
C ILE A 255 7.26 3.75 36.68
N PRO A 256 7.21 2.74 37.53
CA PRO A 256 8.03 1.55 37.38
C PRO A 256 7.51 0.71 36.19
N LEU A 257 8.44 0.32 35.31
CA LEU A 257 8.18 -0.50 34.13
C LEU A 257 8.80 -1.88 34.32
N ILE A 258 8.06 -2.93 34.10
CA ILE A 258 8.56 -4.30 34.08
C ILE A 258 8.54 -4.82 32.66
N LEU A 259 9.72 -5.08 32.10
CA LEU A 259 9.85 -5.80 30.83
C LEU A 259 10.02 -7.28 31.13
N SER A 260 9.04 -8.09 30.78
CA SER A 260 9.10 -9.54 30.93
C SER A 260 9.07 -10.23 29.55
N ILE A 261 9.91 -11.25 29.42
CA ILE A 261 9.93 -12.12 28.23
C ILE A 261 9.73 -13.55 28.70
N ASN A 262 8.56 -14.07 28.40
CA ASN A 262 8.15 -15.42 28.79
C ASN A 262 8.54 -16.43 27.69
N ASN A 263 8.80 -17.67 28.08
CA ASN A 263 8.95 -18.78 27.14
C ASN A 263 7.61 -19.11 26.45
N ARG A 264 7.64 -19.93 25.41
CA ARG A 264 6.42 -20.43 24.74
C ARG A 264 5.62 -21.37 25.65
N SER A 265 6.33 -22.21 26.41
CA SER A 265 5.79 -23.08 27.44
C SER A 265 6.86 -23.29 28.51
N GLU A 266 6.54 -23.99 29.60
CA GLU A 266 7.51 -24.27 30.66
C GLU A 266 8.68 -25.14 30.18
N GLU A 267 8.47 -26.03 29.23
CA GLU A 267 9.47 -26.93 28.66
C GLU A 267 10.20 -26.33 27.46
N ASP A 268 9.68 -25.28 26.83
CA ASP A 268 10.16 -24.75 25.57
C ASP A 268 10.82 -23.37 25.75
N VAL A 269 12.09 -23.44 26.17
CA VAL A 269 12.93 -22.27 26.45
C VAL A 269 13.56 -21.74 25.18
N TYR A 270 13.43 -20.44 24.94
CA TYR A 270 14.12 -19.79 23.81
C TYR A 270 15.62 -19.94 23.91
N SER A 271 16.25 -20.45 22.85
CA SER A 271 17.69 -20.66 22.79
C SER A 271 18.26 -20.32 21.41
N ILE A 272 19.54 -19.96 21.38
CA ILE A 272 20.26 -19.62 20.16
C ILE A 272 20.55 -20.89 19.39
N ARG A 273 20.01 -21.00 18.18
CA ARG A 273 20.19 -22.16 17.28
C ARG A 273 21.09 -21.82 16.10
N LYS A 274 21.82 -22.82 15.62
CA LYS A 274 22.65 -22.75 14.41
C LYS A 274 22.01 -23.58 13.29
N ILE A 275 22.24 -23.16 12.06
CA ILE A 275 21.80 -23.91 10.88
C ILE A 275 22.73 -25.11 10.69
N ASN A 276 22.17 -26.32 10.72
CA ASN A 276 22.90 -27.54 10.47
C ASN A 276 22.93 -27.88 8.97
N ASP A 277 21.76 -27.95 8.33
CA ASP A 277 21.65 -28.32 6.93
C ASP A 277 20.78 -27.31 6.16
N ILE A 278 21.14 -27.12 4.89
CA ILE A 278 20.37 -26.34 3.92
C ILE A 278 20.08 -27.26 2.73
N ASN A 279 18.80 -27.46 2.48
CA ASN A 279 18.32 -28.32 1.40
C ASN A 279 17.48 -27.51 0.42
N ILE A 280 17.66 -27.71 -0.87
CA ILE A 280 16.84 -27.12 -1.94
C ILE A 280 16.05 -28.26 -2.58
N TYR A 281 14.77 -28.07 -2.73
CA TYR A 281 13.84 -28.96 -3.40
C TYR A 281 13.29 -28.27 -4.63
N VAL A 282 13.71 -28.73 -5.82
CA VAL A 282 13.19 -28.23 -7.09
C VAL A 282 12.05 -29.16 -7.53
N GLU A 283 10.82 -28.64 -7.47
CA GLU A 283 9.62 -29.40 -7.80
C GLU A 283 9.32 -29.37 -9.31
N SER A 284 8.50 -30.30 -9.79
CA SER A 284 7.96 -30.28 -11.16
C SER A 284 6.51 -29.83 -11.14
N LEU A 285 6.10 -29.10 -12.18
CA LEU A 285 4.70 -28.64 -12.34
C LEU A 285 3.72 -29.80 -12.54
N ASP A 286 4.19 -30.90 -13.14
CA ASP A 286 3.33 -32.03 -13.55
C ASP A 286 2.99 -32.98 -12.39
N GLU A 287 3.59 -32.79 -11.21
CA GLU A 287 3.51 -33.78 -10.11
C GLU A 287 3.05 -33.18 -8.76
N LEU A 288 2.26 -32.10 -8.77
CA LEU A 288 1.69 -31.52 -7.55
C LEU A 288 0.81 -32.51 -6.74
N SER A 289 0.38 -33.60 -7.34
CA SER A 289 -0.46 -34.62 -6.71
C SER A 289 0.30 -35.84 -6.16
N ASN A 290 1.57 -36.02 -6.50
CA ASN A 290 2.37 -37.15 -6.01
C ASN A 290 3.56 -36.65 -5.18
N ILE A 291 3.52 -36.89 -3.88
CA ILE A 291 4.66 -36.83 -2.98
C ILE A 291 5.58 -38.04 -3.37
N GLY A 292 6.09 -37.99 -4.60
CA GLY A 292 7.05 -38.98 -5.10
C GLY A 292 8.44 -38.67 -4.52
N SER A 293 9.21 -39.75 -4.27
CA SER A 293 10.59 -39.64 -3.82
C SER A 293 11.42 -38.81 -4.80
N TYR A 294 12.19 -37.87 -4.30
CA TYR A 294 13.25 -37.22 -5.06
C TYR A 294 14.27 -38.29 -5.45
N THR A 295 14.51 -38.44 -6.74
CA THR A 295 15.33 -39.54 -7.28
C THR A 295 16.82 -39.24 -7.18
N ASP A 296 17.21 -37.96 -7.25
CA ASP A 296 18.60 -37.54 -7.27
C ASP A 296 18.88 -36.45 -6.26
N SER A 297 20.06 -36.51 -5.64
CA SER A 297 20.57 -35.43 -4.77
C SER A 297 21.99 -35.06 -5.18
N ILE A 298 22.23 -33.77 -5.34
CA ILE A 298 23.54 -33.21 -5.67
C ILE A 298 24.00 -32.34 -4.50
N ASN A 299 25.23 -32.55 -4.02
CA ASN A 299 25.84 -31.66 -3.01
C ASN A 299 26.73 -30.65 -3.71
N TYR A 300 26.40 -29.36 -3.51
CA TYR A 300 27.17 -28.24 -4.04
C TYR A 300 27.41 -27.20 -2.97
N ASN A 301 28.66 -26.92 -2.63
CA ASN A 301 29.08 -25.98 -1.59
C ASN A 301 28.40 -26.21 -0.21
N GLY A 302 28.20 -27.50 0.15
CA GLY A 302 27.56 -27.87 1.42
C GLY A 302 26.04 -27.76 1.45
N ILE A 303 25.40 -27.43 0.33
CA ILE A 303 23.96 -27.39 0.13
C ILE A 303 23.53 -28.61 -0.68
N LYS A 304 22.54 -29.33 -0.17
CA LYS A 304 21.96 -30.49 -0.87
C LYS A 304 20.81 -30.01 -1.76
N ILE A 305 20.86 -30.37 -3.03
CA ILE A 305 19.85 -30.03 -4.03
C ILE A 305 19.17 -31.33 -4.46
N PHE A 306 17.86 -31.36 -4.27
CA PHE A 306 16.99 -32.46 -4.65
C PHE A 306 16.13 -32.01 -5.84
N SER A 307 16.02 -32.83 -6.88
CA SER A 307 15.15 -32.58 -8.02
C SER A 307 14.27 -33.76 -8.35
N LYS A 308 13.09 -33.49 -8.85
CA LYS A 308 12.25 -34.48 -9.50
C LYS A 308 12.61 -34.49 -10.98
N GLY A 309 13.28 -35.58 -11.45
CA GLY A 309 13.78 -35.69 -12.81
C GLY A 309 15.04 -34.82 -13.08
N ASN A 310 15.31 -34.55 -14.36
CA ASN A 310 16.51 -33.83 -14.78
C ASN A 310 16.56 -32.39 -14.26
N LEU A 311 17.62 -32.02 -13.57
CA LEU A 311 17.83 -30.64 -13.10
C LEU A 311 18.14 -29.70 -14.27
N ASN A 312 17.20 -28.85 -14.62
CA ASN A 312 17.32 -27.88 -15.72
C ASN A 312 17.93 -26.54 -15.28
N TYR A 313 18.51 -26.43 -14.09
CA TYR A 313 19.13 -25.24 -13.53
C TYR A 313 20.60 -25.48 -13.26
N SER A 314 21.43 -24.47 -13.39
CA SER A 314 22.82 -24.52 -12.94
C SER A 314 22.86 -24.56 -11.41
N LEU A 315 23.78 -25.32 -10.83
CA LEU A 315 23.93 -25.41 -9.37
C LEU A 315 24.21 -24.03 -8.76
N ARG A 316 24.98 -23.21 -9.46
CA ARG A 316 25.29 -21.85 -9.06
C ARG A 316 24.04 -20.97 -8.97
N SER A 317 23.14 -21.02 -9.97
CA SER A 317 21.92 -20.20 -9.98
C SER A 317 20.93 -20.56 -8.87
N LEU A 318 20.97 -21.79 -8.37
CA LEU A 318 20.15 -22.24 -7.24
C LEU A 318 20.77 -21.90 -5.88
N THR A 319 22.10 -21.86 -5.76
CA THR A 319 22.78 -21.65 -4.47
C THR A 319 23.19 -20.19 -4.24
N GLU A 320 23.50 -19.45 -5.29
CA GLU A 320 23.86 -18.02 -5.19
C GLU A 320 22.77 -17.16 -4.50
N PRO A 321 21.45 -17.39 -4.69
CA PRO A 321 20.40 -16.66 -4.00
C PRO A 321 20.33 -16.88 -2.49
N ILE A 322 21.04 -17.85 -1.92
CA ILE A 322 20.94 -18.22 -0.51
C ILE A 322 21.89 -17.38 0.33
N PHE A 323 21.36 -16.69 1.31
CA PHE A 323 22.11 -15.89 2.31
C PHE A 323 22.37 -16.66 3.60
N LEU A 324 21.50 -17.63 3.93
CA LEU A 324 21.67 -18.53 5.06
C LEU A 324 22.96 -19.32 4.93
N LYS A 325 23.67 -19.55 6.04
CA LYS A 325 24.97 -20.23 6.04
C LYS A 325 24.98 -21.38 7.03
N LYS A 326 25.41 -22.54 6.59
CA LYS A 326 25.64 -23.71 7.44
C LYS A 326 26.61 -23.40 8.60
N ASN A 327 26.35 -23.95 9.78
CA ASN A 327 27.10 -23.77 11.04
C ASN A 327 27.12 -22.32 11.59
N LYS A 328 26.34 -21.39 11.03
CA LYS A 328 26.15 -20.05 11.57
C LYS A 328 24.84 -19.95 12.35
N LYS A 329 24.77 -19.01 13.27
CA LYS A 329 23.53 -18.66 13.97
C LYS A 329 22.46 -18.34 12.93
N TYR A 330 21.23 -18.77 13.19
CA TYR A 330 20.10 -18.39 12.38
C TYR A 330 19.95 -16.85 12.34
N ASN A 331 19.55 -16.35 11.19
CA ASN A 331 19.28 -14.93 10.99
C ASN A 331 18.04 -14.78 10.11
N GLU A 332 16.99 -14.13 10.63
CA GLU A 332 15.74 -13.93 9.91
C GLU A 332 15.91 -13.04 8.68
N ASN A 333 16.78 -12.01 8.76
CA ASN A 333 17.08 -11.18 7.61
C ASN A 333 17.69 -11.97 6.45
N ASP A 334 18.57 -12.92 6.73
CA ASP A 334 19.17 -13.79 5.71
C ASP A 334 18.11 -14.69 5.06
N LYS A 335 17.14 -15.20 5.83
CA LYS A 335 15.98 -15.92 5.30
C LYS A 335 15.11 -15.05 4.41
N LEU A 336 14.78 -13.84 4.87
CA LEU A 336 13.97 -12.87 4.10
C LEU A 336 14.68 -12.42 2.81
N LEU A 337 16.00 -12.18 2.87
CA LEU A 337 16.81 -11.87 1.70
C LEU A 337 16.81 -13.03 0.69
N THR A 338 16.96 -14.28 1.17
CA THR A 338 16.89 -15.49 0.34
C THR A 338 15.54 -15.59 -0.37
N SER A 339 14.44 -15.44 0.38
CA SER A 339 13.08 -15.49 -0.17
C SER A 339 12.84 -14.40 -1.21
N ARG A 340 13.26 -13.17 -0.90
CA ARG A 340 13.14 -12.02 -1.81
C ARG A 340 13.94 -12.22 -3.09
N TYR A 341 15.17 -12.74 -2.98
CA TYR A 341 16.02 -12.95 -4.13
C TYR A 341 15.40 -13.98 -5.09
N PHE A 342 14.95 -15.13 -4.58
CA PHE A 342 14.26 -16.13 -5.40
C PHE A 342 12.97 -15.60 -6.03
N SER A 343 12.21 -14.78 -5.31
CA SER A 343 10.99 -14.14 -5.85
C SER A 343 11.31 -13.18 -7.00
N ASN A 344 12.39 -12.41 -6.89
CA ASN A 344 12.79 -11.40 -7.87
C ASN A 344 13.42 -11.99 -9.13
N ILE A 345 14.00 -13.18 -9.05
CA ILE A 345 14.52 -13.92 -10.22
C ILE A 345 13.41 -14.16 -11.25
N GLY A 346 12.18 -14.42 -10.79
CA GLY A 346 11.02 -14.62 -11.66
C GLY A 346 10.97 -16.00 -12.34
N ALA A 347 11.93 -16.88 -12.07
CA ALA A 347 11.95 -18.26 -12.59
C ALA A 347 11.10 -19.24 -11.77
N PHE A 348 10.75 -18.87 -10.54
CA PHE A 348 10.03 -19.72 -9.59
C PHE A 348 8.70 -19.10 -9.17
N LYS A 349 7.69 -19.95 -8.90
CA LYS A 349 6.39 -19.57 -8.31
C LYS A 349 6.49 -19.76 -6.80
N TYR A 350 6.19 -18.73 -6.02
CA TYR A 350 6.04 -18.80 -4.55
C TYR A 350 7.15 -19.57 -3.81
N PRO A 351 8.41 -19.11 -3.85
CA PRO A 351 9.49 -19.74 -3.11
C PRO A 351 9.14 -19.86 -1.63
N ARG A 352 9.22 -21.07 -1.06
CA ARG A 352 8.89 -21.34 0.34
C ARG A 352 10.11 -21.81 1.09
N ILE A 353 10.42 -21.17 2.22
CA ILE A 353 11.54 -21.53 3.09
C ILE A 353 10.97 -21.98 4.43
N LEU A 354 11.15 -23.25 4.75
CA LEU A 354 10.84 -23.85 6.04
C LEU A 354 12.12 -24.00 6.86
N VAL A 355 12.00 -23.68 8.14
CA VAL A 355 13.06 -23.84 9.12
C VAL A 355 12.50 -24.70 10.24
N GLU A 356 13.10 -25.85 10.46
CA GLU A 356 12.64 -26.84 11.42
C GLU A 356 13.76 -27.16 12.41
N GLU A 357 13.41 -27.26 13.68
CA GLU A 357 14.33 -27.66 14.73
C GLU A 357 14.52 -29.17 14.73
N LYS A 358 15.76 -29.60 14.76
CA LYS A 358 16.13 -31.00 14.89
C LYS A 358 17.41 -31.11 15.72
N ASN A 359 17.35 -31.81 16.84
CA ASN A 359 18.50 -32.05 17.72
C ASN A 359 19.28 -30.77 18.04
N ASP A 360 18.62 -29.78 18.63
CA ASP A 360 19.18 -28.46 19.03
C ASP A 360 19.78 -27.63 17.89
N SER A 361 19.51 -27.98 16.65
CA SER A 361 19.96 -27.28 15.45
C SER A 361 18.80 -27.07 14.47
N LEU A 362 19.01 -26.25 13.46
CA LEU A 362 17.99 -25.92 12.48
C LEU A 362 18.32 -26.54 11.13
N ASN A 363 17.36 -27.24 10.56
CA ASN A 363 17.38 -27.67 9.17
C ASN A 363 16.53 -26.71 8.34
N THR A 364 17.09 -26.22 7.25
CA THR A 364 16.40 -25.30 6.34
C THR A 364 16.07 -26.01 5.04
N SER A 365 14.81 -26.00 4.67
CA SER A 365 14.27 -26.56 3.42
C SER A 365 13.72 -25.45 2.53
N ILE A 366 14.26 -25.32 1.32
CA ILE A 366 13.88 -24.29 0.34
C ILE A 366 13.15 -25.00 -0.80
N TYR A 367 11.86 -24.75 -0.95
CA TYR A 367 11.03 -25.33 -2.02
C TYR A 367 10.88 -24.35 -3.15
N LEU A 368 11.27 -24.77 -4.35
CA LEU A 368 11.26 -23.98 -5.57
C LEU A 368 10.36 -24.66 -6.60
N LEU A 369 9.22 -24.03 -6.89
CA LEU A 369 8.33 -24.47 -7.95
C LEU A 369 8.64 -23.68 -9.22
N PRO A 370 9.16 -24.30 -10.30
CA PRO A 370 9.45 -23.61 -11.55
C PRO A 370 8.21 -22.96 -12.16
N ARG A 371 8.39 -21.81 -12.80
CA ARG A 371 7.37 -21.23 -13.70
C ARG A 371 7.44 -21.90 -15.06
N ASP A 372 6.35 -21.82 -15.80
CA ASP A 372 6.30 -22.28 -17.18
C ASP A 372 7.43 -21.65 -17.98
N ARG A 373 8.15 -22.47 -18.75
CA ARG A 373 9.32 -22.01 -19.51
C ARG A 373 8.95 -20.98 -20.56
N PHE A 374 7.80 -21.14 -21.17
CA PHE A 374 7.27 -20.25 -22.20
C PHE A 374 6.01 -19.55 -21.70
N SER A 375 5.85 -18.29 -22.04
CA SER A 375 4.58 -17.59 -21.87
C SER A 375 4.37 -16.63 -23.03
N LEU A 376 3.14 -16.57 -23.52
CA LEU A 376 2.70 -15.70 -24.58
C LEU A 376 1.57 -14.85 -24.05
N GLY A 377 1.67 -13.54 -24.24
CA GLY A 377 0.64 -12.56 -23.92
C GLY A 377 0.26 -11.76 -25.14
N PHE A 378 -0.99 -11.34 -25.20
CA PHE A 378 -1.53 -10.45 -26.21
C PHE A 378 -2.23 -9.28 -25.52
N ASP A 379 -1.99 -8.09 -26.02
CA ASP A 379 -2.63 -6.86 -25.57
C ASP A 379 -3.32 -6.20 -26.76
N LEU A 380 -4.53 -5.70 -26.57
CA LEU A 380 -5.29 -4.93 -27.55
C LEU A 380 -5.79 -3.67 -26.89
N ASP A 381 -5.36 -2.53 -27.40
CA ASP A 381 -5.72 -1.23 -26.87
C ASP A 381 -6.39 -0.37 -27.93
N PHE A 382 -7.37 0.41 -27.50
CA PHE A 382 -8.00 1.44 -28.31
C PHE A 382 -7.60 2.80 -27.76
N THR A 383 -7.04 3.65 -28.64
CA THR A 383 -6.51 4.95 -28.24
C THR A 383 -7.32 6.08 -28.88
N HIS A 384 -7.41 7.19 -28.16
CA HIS A 384 -7.97 8.45 -28.63
C HIS A 384 -7.19 9.60 -27.99
N SER A 385 -6.71 10.53 -28.80
CA SER A 385 -5.96 11.70 -28.34
C SER A 385 -6.25 12.94 -29.19
N ASN A 386 -5.63 14.06 -28.88
CA ASN A 386 -5.76 15.30 -29.67
C ASN A 386 -5.13 15.19 -31.07
N ILE A 387 -4.19 14.26 -31.24
CA ILE A 387 -3.46 14.04 -32.51
C ILE A 387 -4.03 12.84 -33.27
N GLU A 388 -4.52 11.84 -32.53
CA GLU A 388 -5.04 10.59 -33.05
C GLU A 388 -6.54 10.47 -32.68
N ASP A 389 -7.42 10.65 -33.67
CA ASP A 389 -8.86 10.58 -33.46
C ASP A 389 -9.32 9.17 -33.07
N PHE A 390 -8.67 8.17 -33.64
CA PHE A 390 -8.91 6.77 -33.36
C PHE A 390 -7.66 5.96 -33.63
N GLY A 391 -7.26 5.11 -32.70
CA GLY A 391 -6.15 4.19 -32.87
C GLY A 391 -6.44 2.81 -32.29
N ILE A 392 -5.79 1.82 -32.86
CA ILE A 392 -5.78 0.44 -32.37
C ILE A 392 -4.34 0.01 -32.25
N SER A 393 -3.96 -0.43 -31.05
CA SER A 393 -2.64 -1.01 -30.79
C SER A 393 -2.76 -2.49 -30.49
N PHE A 394 -1.84 -3.26 -31.05
CA PHE A 394 -1.74 -4.69 -30.82
C PHE A 394 -0.34 -5.02 -30.29
N GLY A 395 -0.29 -5.51 -29.05
CA GLY A 395 0.93 -5.97 -28.39
C GLY A 395 1.02 -7.49 -28.36
N THR A 396 2.25 -8.00 -28.53
CA THR A 396 2.57 -9.41 -28.29
C THR A 396 3.81 -9.51 -27.45
N ASN A 397 3.75 -10.26 -26.36
CA ASN A 397 4.86 -10.51 -25.46
C ASN A 397 5.14 -12.00 -25.38
N PHE A 398 6.31 -12.44 -25.83
CA PHE A 398 6.77 -13.80 -25.72
C PHE A 398 7.96 -13.88 -24.77
N ASN A 399 7.84 -14.69 -23.70
CA ASN A 399 8.89 -14.86 -22.71
C ASN A 399 9.41 -16.28 -22.67
N ILE A 400 10.73 -16.43 -22.65
CA ILE A 400 11.45 -17.70 -22.46
C ILE A 400 12.24 -17.59 -21.15
N ARG A 401 11.83 -18.33 -20.14
CA ARG A 401 12.49 -18.36 -18.82
C ARG A 401 13.58 -19.41 -18.78
N ASN A 402 14.63 -19.09 -18.03
CA ASN A 402 15.77 -19.99 -17.79
C ASN A 402 16.43 -20.44 -19.10
N ILE A 403 16.71 -19.53 -20.01
CA ILE A 403 17.17 -19.81 -21.37
C ILE A 403 18.56 -20.50 -21.37
N PHE A 404 19.46 -20.09 -20.48
CA PHE A 404 20.84 -20.63 -20.37
C PHE A 404 21.06 -21.40 -19.06
N ARG A 405 20.02 -21.92 -18.41
CA ARG A 405 20.05 -22.61 -17.11
C ARG A 405 20.49 -21.76 -15.91
N GLY A 406 20.73 -20.47 -16.09
CA GLY A 406 21.15 -19.53 -15.05
C GLY A 406 20.02 -18.63 -14.55
N THR A 407 18.77 -19.02 -14.80
CA THR A 407 17.55 -18.28 -14.47
C THR A 407 17.39 -16.98 -15.25
N GLU A 408 18.07 -16.85 -16.39
CA GLU A 408 17.90 -15.71 -17.31
C GLU A 408 16.51 -15.74 -17.96
N ASN A 409 15.98 -14.56 -18.26
CA ASN A 409 14.70 -14.39 -18.97
C ASN A 409 14.90 -13.62 -20.27
N LEU A 410 14.49 -14.24 -21.38
CA LEU A 410 14.46 -13.58 -22.67
C LEU A 410 13.01 -13.21 -22.98
N SER A 411 12.77 -11.92 -23.24
CA SER A 411 11.46 -11.39 -23.66
C SER A 411 11.56 -10.86 -25.06
N VAL A 412 10.62 -11.22 -25.93
CA VAL A 412 10.42 -10.62 -27.23
C VAL A 412 9.09 -9.91 -27.19
N ASN A 413 9.12 -8.59 -27.40
CA ASN A 413 7.93 -7.74 -27.39
C ASN A 413 7.75 -7.16 -28.78
N LEU A 414 6.54 -7.27 -29.32
CA LEU A 414 6.10 -6.64 -30.55
C LEU A 414 4.95 -5.69 -30.21
N ASN A 415 5.08 -4.44 -30.59
CA ASN A 415 4.07 -3.41 -30.40
C ASN A 415 3.78 -2.78 -31.74
N ASN A 416 2.54 -2.91 -32.20
CA ASN A 416 2.11 -2.37 -33.48
C ASN A 416 0.88 -1.51 -33.23
N SER A 417 0.82 -0.35 -33.87
CA SER A 417 -0.37 0.50 -33.82
C SER A 417 -0.71 1.05 -35.20
N ILE A 418 -2.01 1.21 -35.43
CA ILE A 418 -2.56 1.90 -36.56
C ILE A 418 -3.54 2.96 -36.05
N GLY A 419 -3.50 4.14 -36.63
CA GLY A 419 -4.32 5.26 -36.20
C GLY A 419 -4.80 6.14 -37.35
N ALA A 420 -5.86 6.89 -37.09
CA ALA A 420 -6.40 7.91 -37.96
C ALA A 420 -6.30 9.28 -37.30
N SER A 421 -5.77 10.26 -38.01
CA SER A 421 -5.71 11.67 -37.57
C SER A 421 -6.49 12.55 -38.57
N ARG A 422 -7.19 13.56 -38.05
CA ARG A 422 -7.92 14.57 -38.84
C ARG A 422 -7.04 15.56 -39.56
N ASP A 423 -5.82 15.76 -39.10
CA ASP A 423 -4.86 16.62 -39.76
C ASP A 423 -4.34 15.94 -41.04
N LEU A 424 -5.24 15.80 -41.99
CA LEU A 424 -4.96 15.26 -43.31
C LEU A 424 -4.14 16.27 -44.10
N GLY A 425 -2.89 15.94 -44.36
CA GLY A 425 -2.04 16.73 -45.25
C GLY A 425 -2.46 16.65 -46.71
N ASP A 426 -3.09 15.55 -47.14
CA ASP A 426 -3.52 15.32 -48.51
C ASP A 426 -4.90 14.63 -48.52
N PRO A 427 -5.85 15.08 -49.42
CA PRO A 427 -7.14 14.43 -49.58
C PRO A 427 -7.06 12.97 -50.12
N GLU A 428 -5.92 12.55 -50.65
CA GLU A 428 -5.68 11.18 -51.13
C GLU A 428 -5.15 10.23 -50.04
N ASP A 429 -4.87 10.73 -48.81
CA ASP A 429 -4.37 9.89 -47.71
C ASP A 429 -5.42 8.84 -47.28
N SER A 430 -4.91 7.65 -46.96
CA SER A 430 -5.74 6.56 -46.45
C SER A 430 -6.36 6.92 -45.09
N PHE A 431 -7.53 6.33 -44.76
CA PHE A 431 -8.20 6.54 -43.48
C PHE A 431 -7.26 6.31 -42.29
N PHE A 432 -6.42 5.27 -42.35
CA PHE A 432 -5.33 5.05 -41.36
C PHE A 432 -4.05 5.67 -41.92
N ASN A 433 -3.69 6.83 -41.41
CA ASN A 433 -2.53 7.61 -41.81
C ASN A 433 -1.39 7.59 -40.80
N LEU A 434 -1.62 6.95 -39.64
CA LEU A 434 -0.59 6.71 -38.63
C LEU A 434 -0.33 5.20 -38.56
N LEU A 435 0.97 4.82 -38.61
CA LEU A 435 1.40 3.43 -38.49
C LEU A 435 2.66 3.39 -37.63
N GLU A 436 2.66 2.55 -36.61
CA GLU A 436 3.85 2.23 -35.84
C GLU A 436 4.04 0.72 -35.78
N LEU A 437 5.23 0.25 -36.17
CA LEU A 437 5.64 -1.15 -36.10
C LEU A 437 6.91 -1.20 -35.26
N GLY A 438 6.82 -1.73 -34.06
CA GLY A 438 7.94 -1.79 -33.14
C GLY A 438 8.16 -3.17 -32.57
N GLY A 439 9.41 -3.49 -32.27
CA GLY A 439 9.76 -4.70 -31.56
C GLY A 439 11.06 -4.54 -30.79
N ASN A 440 11.14 -5.25 -29.67
CA ASN A 440 12.39 -5.34 -28.92
C ASN A 440 12.60 -6.75 -28.36
N ILE A 441 13.87 -7.08 -28.19
CA ILE A 441 14.34 -8.29 -27.50
C ILE A 441 15.07 -7.83 -26.25
N ASN A 442 14.65 -8.34 -25.10
CA ASN A 442 15.25 -8.04 -23.80
C ASN A 442 15.75 -9.32 -23.12
N LEU A 443 17.05 -9.42 -22.92
CA LEU A 443 17.68 -10.46 -22.12
C LEU A 443 17.97 -9.92 -20.72
N ARG A 444 17.23 -10.44 -19.74
CA ARG A 444 17.40 -10.13 -18.31
C ARG A 444 18.21 -11.22 -17.62
N ILE A 445 19.30 -10.84 -17.00
CA ILE A 445 20.22 -11.71 -16.28
C ILE A 445 20.18 -11.32 -14.80
N PRO A 446 19.84 -12.22 -13.84
CA PRO A 446 19.66 -11.88 -12.42
C PRO A 446 21.02 -11.75 -11.67
N ARG A 447 21.95 -11.02 -12.24
CA ARG A 447 23.25 -10.69 -11.65
C ARG A 447 23.85 -9.47 -12.35
N ALA A 448 24.76 -8.75 -11.67
CA ALA A 448 25.53 -7.70 -12.31
C ALA A 448 26.61 -8.29 -13.21
N ILE A 449 26.60 -7.91 -14.48
CA ILE A 449 27.69 -8.20 -15.43
C ILE A 449 28.26 -6.84 -15.84
N LEU A 450 29.50 -6.56 -15.44
CA LEU A 450 30.20 -5.32 -15.78
C LEU A 450 31.62 -5.67 -16.24
N PRO A 451 32.24 -4.87 -17.12
CA PRO A 451 33.60 -5.10 -17.63
C PRO A 451 34.69 -4.93 -16.56
N PHE A 452 34.29 -4.53 -15.35
CA PHE A 452 35.18 -4.33 -14.21
C PHE A 452 34.64 -5.06 -12.95
N LYS A 453 35.49 -5.24 -11.94
CA LYS A 453 35.13 -5.92 -10.71
C LYS A 453 34.14 -5.08 -9.89
N SER A 454 32.85 -5.40 -10.00
CA SER A 454 31.75 -4.69 -9.35
C SER A 454 31.38 -5.16 -7.94
N TYR A 455 31.88 -6.33 -7.50
CA TYR A 455 31.52 -6.95 -6.22
C TYR A 455 31.90 -6.13 -4.98
N ASN A 456 32.82 -5.18 -5.12
CA ASN A 456 33.22 -4.30 -4.01
C ASN A 456 32.13 -3.27 -3.64
N PHE A 457 31.31 -2.84 -4.60
CA PHE A 457 30.28 -1.82 -4.42
C PHE A 457 28.86 -2.30 -4.72
N ILE A 458 28.67 -3.30 -5.60
CA ILE A 458 27.37 -3.95 -5.85
C ILE A 458 27.34 -5.27 -5.09
N LYS A 459 26.81 -5.23 -3.89
CA LYS A 459 26.67 -6.43 -3.07
C LYS A 459 25.47 -7.26 -3.54
N LYS A 460 25.50 -8.56 -3.26
CA LYS A 460 24.44 -9.52 -3.56
C LYS A 460 23.09 -9.13 -2.95
N GLU A 461 23.10 -8.56 -1.73
CA GLU A 461 21.92 -8.09 -1.01
C GLU A 461 21.15 -7.00 -1.76
N MET A 462 21.83 -6.28 -2.66
CA MET A 462 21.25 -5.22 -3.50
C MET A 462 20.46 -5.76 -4.69
N ASN A 463 20.35 -7.09 -4.83
CA ASN A 463 19.61 -7.78 -5.91
C ASN A 463 19.95 -7.25 -7.32
N PRO A 464 21.23 -7.35 -7.75
CA PRO A 464 21.65 -6.82 -9.03
C PRO A 464 21.07 -7.58 -10.21
N GLN A 465 20.80 -6.86 -11.30
CA GLN A 465 20.30 -7.41 -12.55
C GLN A 465 20.96 -6.70 -13.72
N THR A 466 21.24 -7.42 -14.79
CA THR A 466 21.69 -6.89 -16.07
C THR A 466 20.59 -7.07 -17.11
N ASN A 467 20.26 -6.01 -17.84
CA ASN A 467 19.36 -6.05 -18.98
C ASN A 467 20.13 -5.66 -20.25
N ILE A 468 19.95 -6.46 -21.29
CA ILE A 468 20.44 -6.19 -22.64
C ILE A 468 19.22 -6.10 -23.54
N ILE A 469 18.97 -4.91 -24.08
CA ILE A 469 17.78 -4.63 -24.88
C ILE A 469 18.24 -4.19 -26.28
N ILE A 470 17.67 -4.80 -27.30
CA ILE A 470 17.86 -4.42 -28.69
C ILE A 470 16.46 -4.25 -29.28
N GLY A 471 16.22 -3.12 -29.94
CA GLY A 471 14.91 -2.82 -30.50
C GLY A 471 15.01 -2.09 -31.85
N SER A 472 13.92 -2.17 -32.60
CA SER A 472 13.69 -1.36 -33.78
C SER A 472 12.24 -0.94 -33.84
N THR A 473 12.01 0.30 -34.28
CA THR A 473 10.66 0.82 -34.49
C THR A 473 10.62 1.57 -35.82
N PHE A 474 9.62 1.26 -36.63
CA PHE A 474 9.27 2.02 -37.81
C PHE A 474 7.98 2.78 -37.49
N GLN A 475 7.98 4.08 -37.73
CA GLN A 475 6.86 4.96 -37.48
C GLN A 475 6.58 5.78 -38.74
N LYS A 476 5.38 5.66 -39.24
CA LYS A 476 4.83 6.51 -40.28
C LYS A 476 3.82 7.48 -39.68
N ASN A 477 4.09 8.76 -39.83
CA ASN A 477 3.23 9.82 -39.30
C ASN A 477 3.01 10.88 -40.41
N ILE A 478 2.05 11.77 -40.21
CA ILE A 478 1.76 12.85 -41.14
C ILE A 478 3.03 13.69 -41.40
N GLY A 479 3.57 13.59 -42.59
CA GLY A 479 4.76 14.35 -43.01
C GLY A 479 6.12 13.86 -42.52
N LEU A 480 6.18 12.71 -41.83
CA LEU A 480 7.46 12.16 -41.36
C LEU A 480 7.41 10.63 -41.24
N ASP A 481 8.21 9.96 -42.05
CA ASP A 481 8.53 8.54 -41.83
C ASP A 481 9.85 8.43 -41.08
N LYS A 482 9.83 7.70 -39.96
CA LYS A 482 10.98 7.53 -39.09
C LYS A 482 11.25 6.06 -38.80
N GLN A 483 12.47 5.64 -38.94
CA GLN A 483 12.92 4.32 -38.51
C GLN A 483 14.08 4.50 -37.56
N TYR A 484 14.02 3.88 -36.39
CA TYR A 484 15.10 3.91 -35.43
C TYR A 484 15.42 2.53 -34.87
N TYR A 485 16.70 2.38 -34.54
CA TYR A 485 17.25 1.21 -33.88
C TYR A 485 17.81 1.64 -32.54
N SER A 486 17.54 0.83 -31.51
CA SER A 486 18.00 1.10 -30.17
C SER A 486 18.77 -0.07 -29.58
N GLY A 487 19.75 0.22 -28.76
CA GLY A 487 20.49 -0.78 -28.00
C GLY A 487 20.87 -0.26 -26.63
N ILE A 488 20.48 -1.00 -25.59
CA ILE A 488 20.71 -0.64 -24.20
C ILE A 488 21.40 -1.78 -23.48
N TYR A 489 22.51 -1.46 -22.80
CA TYR A 489 23.12 -2.33 -21.81
C TYR A 489 23.08 -1.63 -20.48
N GLU A 490 22.27 -2.14 -19.55
CA GLU A 490 22.11 -1.54 -18.24
C GLU A 490 22.27 -2.54 -17.11
N VAL A 491 22.77 -2.05 -15.98
CA VAL A 491 22.84 -2.81 -14.74
C VAL A 491 22.04 -2.07 -13.66
N ASN A 492 21.12 -2.78 -13.06
CA ASN A 492 20.20 -2.26 -12.05
C ASN A 492 20.50 -2.92 -10.71
N TRP A 493 20.48 -2.15 -9.62
CA TRP A 493 20.58 -2.69 -8.25
C TRP A 493 19.91 -1.76 -7.25
N ASN A 494 19.59 -2.28 -6.06
CA ASN A 494 18.92 -1.56 -5.00
C ASN A 494 19.84 -1.39 -3.79
N PRO A 495 20.58 -0.26 -3.64
CA PRO A 495 21.47 -0.03 -2.51
C PRO A 495 20.75 -0.04 -1.16
N SER A 496 19.49 0.37 -1.12
CA SER A 496 18.64 0.35 0.06
C SER A 496 17.20 -0.02 -0.28
N LYS A 497 16.34 -0.18 0.74
CA LYS A 497 14.90 -0.45 0.56
C LYS A 497 14.17 0.65 -0.25
N TYR A 498 14.70 1.87 -0.22
CA TYR A 498 14.04 3.06 -0.80
C TYR A 498 14.78 3.64 -2.01
N SER A 499 15.87 2.99 -2.46
CA SER A 499 16.68 3.50 -3.57
C SER A 499 16.93 2.42 -4.60
N LYS A 500 16.84 2.80 -5.87
CA LYS A 500 17.20 1.99 -7.03
C LYS A 500 18.19 2.76 -7.89
N ILE A 501 19.25 2.10 -8.32
CA ILE A 501 20.23 2.66 -9.26
C ILE A 501 20.10 1.90 -10.57
N ASN A 502 20.00 2.65 -11.66
CA ASN A 502 20.07 2.15 -13.02
C ASN A 502 21.34 2.72 -13.64
N PHE A 503 22.30 1.88 -13.96
CA PHE A 503 23.53 2.27 -14.59
C PHE A 503 23.54 1.77 -16.04
N LYS A 504 23.44 2.69 -16.99
CA LYS A 504 23.52 2.40 -18.41
C LYS A 504 24.98 2.46 -18.84
N LEU A 505 25.53 1.32 -19.22
CA LEU A 505 26.87 1.22 -19.76
C LEU A 505 26.90 1.61 -21.25
N LEU A 506 25.84 1.24 -21.96
CA LEU A 506 25.62 1.57 -23.36
C LEU A 506 24.15 1.95 -23.53
N ASP A 507 23.92 3.05 -24.23
CA ASP A 507 22.59 3.53 -24.63
C ASP A 507 22.76 4.26 -25.95
N PHE A 508 22.33 3.64 -27.04
CA PHE A 508 22.42 4.23 -28.37
C PHE A 508 21.10 4.15 -29.11
N GLU A 509 20.83 5.16 -29.87
CA GLU A 509 19.72 5.24 -30.82
C GLU A 509 20.25 5.73 -32.15
N TYR A 510 19.89 5.02 -33.22
CA TYR A 510 20.21 5.41 -34.60
C TYR A 510 18.90 5.62 -35.35
N VAL A 511 18.75 6.78 -35.99
CA VAL A 511 17.55 7.24 -36.70
C VAL A 511 17.82 7.34 -38.18
#